data_6afd35c3b14237633f67ef90fa152527
#
_entry.id   6afd35c3b14237633f67ef90fa152527
#
_cell.length_a   1.000
_cell.length_b   1.000
_cell.length_c   1.000
_cell.angle_alpha   90.00
_cell.angle_beta   90.00
_cell.angle_gamma   90.00
#
_symmetry.space_group_name_H-M   'P 1'
#
loop_
_entity.id
_entity.type
_entity.pdbx_description
1 polymer ?
#
loop_
_entity_poly.entity_id
_entity_poly.type
_entity_poly.pdbx_seq_one_letter_code
_entity_poly.pdbx_strand_id
1 'polypeptide(L)'
;MFKEDNAKIRNQVLQAVEGMTDEKLNQKPSPEEWSPMQILDHMQLMENTVAKGVSHELTKKTSEKAMKKPIALTVSRSFKVKAPKHVKPTEEFVTLEEMKKRLNASHNFLYKVYAQANSELLHKKSMAHPVFGKLPLVQWFPFVGLHEKRHFKQLEETLSKLD
;
A
#
# COMPACT_ATOMS: atom_id res chain seq x y z
N MET A 1 -6.88 -14.55 7.38
CA MET A 1 -7.74 -13.49 6.84
C MET A 1 -6.90 -12.29 6.49
N PHE A 2 -7.47 -11.12 6.18
CA PHE A 2 -6.65 -10.04 5.61
C PHE A 2 -5.44 -9.65 6.47
N LYS A 3 -5.53 -9.70 7.78
CA LYS A 3 -4.41 -9.35 8.68
C LYS A 3 -3.22 -10.28 8.47
N GLU A 4 -3.47 -11.57 8.43
CA GLU A 4 -2.44 -12.58 8.19
C GLU A 4 -1.87 -12.47 6.78
N ASP A 5 -2.74 -12.26 5.79
CA ASP A 5 -2.34 -12.10 4.39
C ASP A 5 -1.48 -10.85 4.20
N ASN A 6 -1.91 -9.72 4.76
CA ASN A 6 -1.16 -8.45 4.70
C ASN A 6 0.19 -8.59 5.44
N ALA A 7 0.21 -9.21 6.61
CA ALA A 7 1.44 -9.44 7.37
C ALA A 7 2.42 -10.35 6.61
N LYS A 8 1.92 -11.39 5.96
CA LYS A 8 2.73 -12.30 5.15
C LYS A 8 3.41 -11.57 4.00
N ILE A 9 2.67 -10.74 3.26
CA ILE A 9 3.23 -9.95 2.16
C ILE A 9 4.26 -8.95 2.69
N ARG A 10 3.98 -8.24 3.79
CA ARG A 10 4.93 -7.31 4.40
C ARG A 10 6.22 -8.03 4.81
N ASN A 11 6.15 -9.21 5.36
CA ASN A 11 7.33 -10.00 5.71
C ASN A 11 8.14 -10.38 4.47
N GLN A 12 7.51 -10.76 3.38
CA GLN A 12 8.20 -11.04 2.12
C GLN A 12 8.92 -9.81 1.58
N VAL A 13 8.28 -8.64 1.63
CA VAL A 13 8.89 -7.36 1.22
C VAL A 13 10.13 -7.06 2.06
N LEU A 14 10.03 -7.16 3.38
CA LEU A 14 11.16 -6.88 4.29
C LEU A 14 12.31 -7.88 4.10
N GLN A 15 12.01 -9.17 3.90
CA GLN A 15 13.02 -10.19 3.62
C GLN A 15 13.76 -9.91 2.30
N ALA A 16 13.08 -9.42 1.28
CA ALA A 16 13.68 -9.14 -0.02
C ALA A 16 14.75 -8.03 0.04
N VAL A 17 14.67 -7.13 1.00
CA VAL A 17 15.60 -5.99 1.16
C VAL A 17 16.58 -6.17 2.33
N GLU A 18 16.41 -7.22 3.12
CA GLU A 18 17.25 -7.46 4.28
C GLU A 18 18.71 -7.67 3.87
N GLY A 19 19.65 -7.06 4.61
CA GLY A 19 21.08 -7.13 4.34
C GLY A 19 21.57 -6.27 3.18
N MET A 20 20.69 -5.58 2.47
CA MET A 20 21.09 -4.66 1.40
C MET A 20 21.52 -3.31 1.97
N THR A 21 22.52 -2.68 1.33
CA THR A 21 22.99 -1.35 1.74
C THR A 21 21.94 -0.27 1.41
N ASP A 22 21.95 0.80 2.19
CA ASP A 22 21.07 1.95 1.94
C ASP A 22 21.33 2.57 0.57
N GLU A 23 22.60 2.64 0.15
CA GLU A 23 23.01 3.14 -1.15
C GLU A 23 22.37 2.33 -2.28
N LYS A 24 22.43 1.01 -2.19
CA LYS A 24 21.84 0.14 -3.22
C LYS A 24 20.32 0.26 -3.27
N LEU A 25 19.68 0.34 -2.11
CA LEU A 25 18.22 0.49 -2.03
C LEU A 25 17.73 1.84 -2.57
N ASN A 26 18.55 2.88 -2.52
CA ASN A 26 18.22 4.21 -3.07
C ASN A 26 18.63 4.38 -4.54
N GLN A 27 19.24 3.36 -5.14
CA GLN A 27 19.70 3.40 -6.54
C GLN A 27 18.51 3.13 -7.48
N LYS A 28 18.32 4.00 -8.47
CA LYS A 28 17.34 3.80 -9.54
C LYS A 28 17.97 2.92 -10.64
N PRO A 29 17.25 1.93 -11.18
CA PRO A 29 17.71 1.17 -12.33
C PRO A 29 17.86 2.04 -13.59
N SER A 30 16.99 3.03 -13.74
CA SER A 30 17.03 4.05 -14.78
C SER A 30 16.38 5.34 -14.28
N PRO A 31 16.58 6.50 -14.95
CA PRO A 31 16.00 7.76 -14.53
C PRO A 31 14.48 7.75 -14.39
N GLU A 32 13.79 6.94 -15.18
CA GLU A 32 12.32 6.85 -15.20
C GLU A 32 11.75 5.78 -14.25
N GLU A 33 12.61 4.94 -13.67
CA GLU A 33 12.17 3.87 -12.78
C GLU A 33 12.42 4.25 -11.31
N TRP A 34 11.54 3.80 -10.45
CA TRP A 34 11.72 3.97 -9.01
C TRP A 34 12.85 3.09 -8.48
N SER A 35 13.56 3.60 -7.48
CA SER A 35 14.46 2.79 -6.67
C SER A 35 13.68 1.80 -5.79
N PRO A 36 14.31 0.74 -5.27
CA PRO A 36 13.69 -0.11 -4.26
C PRO A 36 13.12 0.69 -3.08
N MET A 37 13.86 1.68 -2.59
CA MET A 37 13.42 2.53 -1.47
C MET A 37 12.18 3.35 -1.82
N GLN A 38 12.08 3.85 -3.05
CA GLN A 38 10.89 4.57 -3.50
C GLN A 38 9.66 3.65 -3.61
N ILE A 39 9.84 2.39 -3.98
CA ILE A 39 8.76 1.39 -3.99
C ILE A 39 8.25 1.17 -2.56
N LEU A 40 9.16 1.02 -1.59
CA LEU A 40 8.78 0.90 -0.17
C LEU A 40 8.07 2.15 0.35
N ASP A 41 8.56 3.33 -0.02
CA ASP A 41 7.94 4.60 0.37
C ASP A 41 6.51 4.71 -0.19
N HIS A 42 6.30 4.35 -1.45
CA HIS A 42 4.98 4.32 -2.06
C HIS A 42 4.03 3.37 -1.31
N MET A 43 4.51 2.20 -0.89
CA MET A 43 3.70 1.25 -0.11
C MET A 43 3.18 1.87 1.18
N GLN A 44 4.05 2.51 1.98
CA GLN A 44 3.63 3.12 3.23
C GLN A 44 2.75 4.36 3.02
N LEU A 45 3.01 5.16 2.00
CA LEU A 45 2.17 6.30 1.64
C LEU A 45 0.75 5.86 1.26
N MET A 46 0.62 4.79 0.49
CA MET A 46 -0.68 4.23 0.11
C MET A 46 -1.42 3.69 1.33
N GLU A 47 -0.76 2.93 2.18
CA GLU A 47 -1.35 2.38 3.39
C GLU A 47 -1.86 3.48 4.33
N ASN A 48 -1.06 4.53 4.55
CA ASN A 48 -1.47 5.70 5.32
C ASN A 48 -2.66 6.43 4.69
N THR A 49 -2.65 6.59 3.37
CA THR A 49 -3.74 7.24 2.63
C THR A 49 -5.05 6.48 2.79
N VAL A 50 -4.99 5.15 2.68
CA VAL A 50 -6.17 4.30 2.89
C VAL A 50 -6.67 4.41 4.33
N ALA A 51 -5.78 4.30 5.32
CA ALA A 51 -6.16 4.40 6.73
C ALA A 51 -6.82 5.75 7.06
N LYS A 52 -6.24 6.85 6.59
CA LYS A 52 -6.81 8.20 6.75
C LYS A 52 -8.16 8.34 6.04
N GLY A 53 -8.25 7.85 4.81
CA GLY A 53 -9.46 7.94 4.00
C GLY A 53 -10.62 7.16 4.63
N VAL A 54 -10.39 5.92 5.04
CA VAL A 54 -11.39 5.10 5.72
C VAL A 54 -11.82 5.74 7.03
N SER A 55 -10.87 6.21 7.83
CA SER A 55 -11.16 6.93 9.09
C SER A 55 -12.06 8.14 8.86
N HIS A 56 -11.77 8.93 7.82
CA HIS A 56 -12.57 10.10 7.46
C HIS A 56 -13.99 9.70 6.99
N GLU A 57 -14.12 8.70 6.11
CA GLU A 57 -15.42 8.23 5.63
C GLU A 57 -16.32 7.72 6.77
N LEU A 58 -15.72 7.09 7.79
CA LEU A 58 -16.45 6.61 8.96
C LEU A 58 -17.11 7.75 9.77
N THR A 59 -16.56 8.98 9.71
CA THR A 59 -17.11 10.16 10.39
C THR A 59 -18.22 10.84 9.62
N LYS A 60 -18.34 10.62 8.32
CA LYS A 60 -19.36 11.25 7.48
C LYS A 60 -20.75 10.73 7.84
N LYS A 61 -21.72 11.65 7.91
CA LYS A 61 -23.12 11.29 8.15
C LYS A 61 -23.75 10.57 6.95
N THR A 62 -23.33 10.95 5.74
CA THR A 62 -23.81 10.38 4.48
C THR A 62 -22.65 9.67 3.77
N SER A 63 -22.84 8.41 3.48
CA SER A 63 -21.94 7.63 2.62
C SER A 63 -22.77 6.55 1.94
N GLU A 64 -22.49 6.30 0.69
CA GLU A 64 -23.26 5.32 -0.07
C GLU A 64 -22.69 3.91 0.14
N LYS A 65 -23.61 2.95 0.23
CA LYS A 65 -23.25 1.55 0.15
C LYS A 65 -22.80 1.22 -1.27
N ALA A 66 -21.73 0.46 -1.41
CA ALA A 66 -21.25 -0.03 -2.69
C ALA A 66 -21.22 -1.55 -2.72
N MET A 67 -21.35 -2.11 -3.92
CA MET A 67 -21.18 -3.54 -4.14
C MET A 67 -19.70 -3.92 -4.08
N LYS A 68 -19.40 -5.13 -3.62
CA LYS A 68 -18.05 -5.68 -3.63
C LYS A 68 -17.46 -5.68 -5.05
N LYS A 69 -16.18 -5.38 -5.16
CA LYS A 69 -15.43 -5.35 -6.41
C LYS A 69 -14.37 -6.46 -6.46
N PRO A 70 -13.95 -6.88 -7.66
CA PRO A 70 -12.93 -7.94 -7.82
C PRO A 70 -11.52 -7.37 -7.55
N ILE A 71 -11.25 -6.98 -6.31
CA ILE A 71 -9.99 -6.33 -5.91
C ILE A 71 -8.75 -7.19 -6.13
N ALA A 72 -8.90 -8.51 -6.26
CA ALA A 72 -7.80 -9.41 -6.58
C ALA A 72 -7.09 -9.06 -7.90
N LEU A 73 -7.78 -8.38 -8.83
CA LEU A 73 -7.20 -7.88 -10.07
C LEU A 73 -6.10 -6.84 -9.85
N THR A 74 -6.04 -6.21 -8.67
CA THR A 74 -4.98 -5.26 -8.29
C THR A 74 -3.57 -5.85 -8.44
N VAL A 75 -3.41 -7.14 -8.23
CA VAL A 75 -2.10 -7.83 -8.29
C VAL A 75 -1.54 -7.89 -9.71
N SER A 76 -2.40 -7.84 -10.74
CA SER A 76 -1.96 -7.90 -12.12
C SER A 76 -1.15 -6.66 -12.50
N ARG A 77 0.02 -6.86 -13.13
CA ARG A 77 0.86 -5.81 -13.68
C ARG A 77 0.70 -5.67 -15.21
N SER A 78 -0.29 -6.32 -15.80
CA SER A 78 -0.59 -6.24 -17.24
C SER A 78 -1.07 -4.85 -17.67
N PHE A 79 -1.54 -4.02 -16.74
CA PHE A 79 -1.85 -2.62 -16.98
C PHE A 79 -1.14 -1.74 -15.95
N LYS A 80 -0.68 -0.57 -16.38
CA LYS A 80 0.01 0.40 -15.52
C LYS A 80 -0.98 1.44 -15.03
N VAL A 81 -0.93 1.74 -13.74
CA VAL A 81 -1.67 2.84 -13.12
C VAL A 81 -0.64 3.85 -12.62
N LYS A 82 -0.73 5.09 -13.07
CA LYS A 82 0.14 6.16 -12.61
C LYS A 82 -0.19 6.49 -11.15
N ALA A 83 0.84 6.54 -10.29
CA ALA A 83 0.66 6.90 -8.90
C ALA A 83 0.11 8.33 -8.77
N PRO A 84 -1.01 8.52 -8.02
CA PRO A 84 -1.48 9.86 -7.70
C PRO A 84 -0.42 10.66 -6.95
N LYS A 85 -0.44 11.98 -7.07
CA LYS A 85 0.58 12.86 -6.50
C LYS A 85 0.82 12.64 -5.00
N HIS A 86 -0.23 12.38 -4.22
CA HIS A 86 -0.16 12.23 -2.76
C HIS A 86 0.46 10.91 -2.29
N VAL A 87 0.62 9.93 -3.19
CA VAL A 87 1.29 8.65 -2.92
C VAL A 87 2.56 8.47 -3.75
N LYS A 88 3.00 9.55 -4.43
CA LYS A 88 4.26 9.56 -5.15
C LYS A 88 5.43 9.57 -4.14
N PRO A 89 6.40 8.65 -4.27
CA PRO A 89 7.50 8.56 -3.32
C PRO A 89 8.44 9.77 -3.40
N THR A 90 9.16 10.00 -2.30
CA THR A 90 10.19 11.04 -2.22
C THR A 90 11.38 10.74 -3.13
N GLU A 91 12.06 11.80 -3.59
CA GLU A 91 13.37 11.69 -4.27
C GLU A 91 14.53 11.75 -3.28
N GLU A 92 14.26 11.96 -1.99
CA GLU A 92 15.29 12.06 -0.96
C GLU A 92 15.85 10.68 -0.61
N PHE A 93 17.12 10.65 -0.20
CA PHE A 93 17.76 9.45 0.34
C PHE A 93 17.11 9.08 1.68
N VAL A 94 16.69 7.83 1.83
CA VAL A 94 16.11 7.30 3.07
C VAL A 94 16.84 6.03 3.46
N THR A 95 17.19 5.89 4.74
CA THR A 95 17.78 4.64 5.23
C THR A 95 16.72 3.54 5.36
N LEU A 96 17.15 2.29 5.28
CA LEU A 96 16.25 1.14 5.50
C LEU A 96 15.68 1.14 6.92
N GLU A 97 16.48 1.53 7.90
CA GLU A 97 16.01 1.65 9.29
C GLU A 97 14.85 2.63 9.42
N GLU A 98 14.99 3.82 8.84
CA GLU A 98 13.91 4.83 8.83
C GLU A 98 12.68 4.32 8.06
N MET A 99 12.89 3.68 6.92
CA MET A 99 11.78 3.16 6.12
C MET A 99 11.03 2.03 6.83
N LYS A 100 11.72 1.15 7.55
CA LYS A 100 11.08 0.13 8.40
C LYS A 100 10.19 0.75 9.47
N LYS A 101 10.63 1.86 10.08
CA LYS A 101 9.80 2.61 11.06
C LYS A 101 8.53 3.15 10.40
N ARG A 102 8.63 3.74 9.22
CA ARG A 102 7.48 4.27 8.46
C ARG A 102 6.51 3.17 8.06
N LEU A 103 7.00 2.07 7.54
CA LEU A 103 6.20 0.90 7.17
C LEU A 103 5.47 0.30 8.38
N ASN A 104 6.16 0.18 9.50
CA ASN A 104 5.54 -0.32 10.73
C ASN A 104 4.48 0.64 11.26
N ALA A 105 4.74 1.94 11.23
CA ALA A 105 3.78 2.95 11.67
C ALA A 105 2.51 2.95 10.80
N SER A 106 2.64 2.87 9.48
CA SER A 106 1.49 2.82 8.57
C SER A 106 0.66 1.55 8.77
N HIS A 107 1.30 0.42 8.97
CA HIS A 107 0.66 -0.86 9.23
C HIS A 107 -0.14 -0.84 10.55
N ASN A 108 0.48 -0.35 11.61
CA ASN A 108 -0.18 -0.21 12.92
C ASN A 108 -1.37 0.76 12.85
N PHE A 109 -1.23 1.84 12.09
CA PHE A 109 -2.32 2.80 11.91
C PHE A 109 -3.51 2.17 11.17
N LEU A 110 -3.27 1.44 10.09
CA LEU A 110 -4.33 0.73 9.36
C LEU A 110 -5.07 -0.26 10.27
N TYR A 111 -4.32 -1.04 11.05
CA TYR A 111 -4.90 -2.03 11.96
C TYR A 111 -5.67 -1.39 13.10
N LYS A 112 -5.20 -0.25 13.62
CA LYS A 112 -5.91 0.54 14.63
C LYS A 112 -7.24 1.04 14.09
N VAL A 113 -7.26 1.59 12.88
CA VAL A 113 -8.50 2.05 12.23
C VAL A 113 -9.50 0.90 12.11
N TYR A 114 -9.05 -0.27 11.66
CA TYR A 114 -9.91 -1.46 11.57
C TYR A 114 -10.46 -1.90 12.94
N ALA A 115 -9.60 -1.98 13.94
CA ALA A 115 -9.96 -2.45 15.27
C ALA A 115 -10.97 -1.52 15.98
N GLN A 116 -10.89 -0.22 15.71
CA GLN A 116 -11.78 0.79 16.31
C GLN A 116 -13.06 1.02 15.50
N ALA A 117 -13.12 0.55 14.26
CA ALA A 117 -14.26 0.78 13.38
C ALA A 117 -15.47 -0.06 13.77
N ASN A 118 -16.64 0.52 13.62
CA ASN A 118 -17.89 -0.24 13.66
C ASN A 118 -17.99 -1.13 12.43
N SER A 119 -18.07 -2.45 12.64
CA SER A 119 -18.10 -3.43 11.53
C SER A 119 -19.26 -3.21 10.57
N GLU A 120 -20.44 -2.82 11.08
CA GLU A 120 -21.60 -2.53 10.24
C GLU A 120 -21.34 -1.35 9.30
N LEU A 121 -20.71 -0.28 9.81
CA LEU A 121 -20.37 0.89 9.00
C LEU A 121 -19.34 0.56 7.92
N LEU A 122 -18.39 -0.31 8.20
CA LEU A 122 -17.43 -0.77 7.18
C LEU A 122 -18.11 -1.43 5.97
N HIS A 123 -19.24 -2.10 6.18
CA HIS A 123 -20.02 -2.72 5.11
C HIS A 123 -21.02 -1.77 4.45
N LYS A 124 -21.49 -0.76 5.16
CA LYS A 124 -22.51 0.18 4.67
C LYS A 124 -21.93 1.41 3.97
N LYS A 125 -20.67 1.72 4.20
CA LYS A 125 -20.00 2.91 3.64
C LYS A 125 -19.00 2.51 2.55
N SER A 126 -18.67 3.47 1.70
CA SER A 126 -17.73 3.27 0.59
C SER A 126 -16.83 4.48 0.38
N MET A 127 -15.74 4.26 -0.31
CA MET A 127 -14.79 5.29 -0.73
C MET A 127 -14.38 5.03 -2.18
N ALA A 128 -14.22 6.10 -2.96
CA ALA A 128 -13.90 5.99 -4.38
C ALA A 128 -12.48 5.48 -4.61
N HIS A 129 -12.36 4.50 -5.50
CA HIS A 129 -11.09 3.97 -6.01
C HIS A 129 -10.92 4.36 -7.48
N PRO A 130 -9.71 4.76 -7.93
CA PRO A 130 -9.50 5.23 -9.30
C PRO A 130 -9.90 4.24 -10.41
N VAL A 131 -9.76 2.94 -10.15
CA VAL A 131 -10.02 1.86 -11.13
C VAL A 131 -11.37 1.19 -10.88
N PHE A 132 -11.68 0.84 -9.63
CA PHE A 132 -12.87 0.06 -9.29
C PHE A 132 -14.13 0.91 -9.05
N GLY A 133 -14.01 2.24 -9.02
CA GLY A 133 -15.12 3.09 -8.61
C GLY A 133 -15.33 3.01 -7.09
N LYS A 134 -16.56 3.13 -6.61
CA LYS A 134 -16.85 3.06 -5.18
C LYS A 134 -16.60 1.65 -4.64
N LEU A 135 -15.71 1.57 -3.66
CA LEU A 135 -15.29 0.34 -3.00
C LEU A 135 -15.80 0.33 -1.56
N PRO A 136 -16.51 -0.72 -1.09
CA PRO A 136 -16.91 -0.81 0.32
C PRO A 136 -15.71 -0.63 1.24
N LEU A 137 -15.87 0.09 2.36
CA LEU A 137 -14.75 0.37 3.25
C LEU A 137 -14.07 -0.92 3.73
N VAL A 138 -14.84 -1.98 3.99
CA VAL A 138 -14.30 -3.27 4.41
C VAL A 138 -13.32 -3.88 3.43
N GLN A 139 -13.45 -3.60 2.13
CA GLN A 139 -12.54 -4.11 1.10
C GLN A 139 -11.22 -3.35 1.00
N TRP A 140 -11.14 -2.12 1.55
CA TRP A 140 -9.91 -1.35 1.51
C TRP A 140 -8.76 -1.97 2.32
N PHE A 141 -9.09 -2.74 3.36
CA PHE A 141 -8.07 -3.41 4.20
C PHE A 141 -7.35 -4.55 3.44
N PRO A 142 -8.06 -5.55 2.87
CA PRO A 142 -7.39 -6.52 2.02
C PRO A 142 -6.82 -5.91 0.72
N PHE A 143 -7.41 -4.83 0.20
CA PHE A 143 -6.85 -4.09 -0.95
C PHE A 143 -5.42 -3.62 -0.68
N VAL A 144 -5.13 -3.11 0.51
CA VAL A 144 -3.76 -2.68 0.87
C VAL A 144 -2.76 -3.82 0.68
N GLY A 145 -3.07 -5.02 1.15
CA GLY A 145 -2.21 -6.19 0.97
C GLY A 145 -2.04 -6.59 -0.49
N LEU A 146 -3.10 -6.53 -1.28
CA LEU A 146 -3.05 -6.82 -2.72
C LEU A 146 -2.22 -5.77 -3.48
N HIS A 147 -2.34 -4.50 -3.11
CA HIS A 147 -1.54 -3.42 -3.65
C HIS A 147 -0.05 -3.63 -3.32
N GLU A 148 0.26 -3.99 -2.08
CA GLU A 148 1.62 -4.29 -1.65
C GLU A 148 2.18 -5.51 -2.40
N LYS A 149 1.37 -6.55 -2.62
CA LYS A 149 1.74 -7.71 -3.42
C LYS A 149 2.04 -7.33 -4.88
N ARG A 150 1.28 -6.42 -5.47
CA ARG A 150 1.56 -5.86 -6.80
C ARG A 150 2.94 -5.20 -6.84
N HIS A 151 3.24 -4.37 -5.85
CA HIS A 151 4.52 -3.66 -5.77
C HIS A 151 5.67 -4.53 -5.30
N PHE A 152 5.40 -5.62 -4.58
CA PHE A 152 6.41 -6.63 -4.28
C PHE A 152 6.98 -7.25 -5.56
N LYS A 153 6.15 -7.57 -6.54
CA LYS A 153 6.61 -8.03 -7.85
C LYS A 153 7.49 -6.98 -8.54
N GLN A 154 7.10 -5.72 -8.48
CA GLN A 154 7.91 -4.62 -9.01
C GLN A 154 9.25 -4.51 -8.28
N LEU A 155 9.26 -4.66 -6.95
CA LEU A 155 10.48 -4.65 -6.14
C LEU A 155 11.45 -5.74 -6.57
N GLU A 156 10.97 -6.97 -6.76
CA GLU A 156 11.80 -8.10 -7.25
C GLU A 156 12.38 -7.79 -8.63
N GLU A 157 11.59 -7.28 -9.56
CA GLU A 157 12.06 -6.86 -10.88
C GLU A 157 13.13 -5.76 -10.78
N THR A 158 12.91 -4.77 -9.93
CA THR A 158 13.85 -3.66 -9.72
C THR A 158 15.16 -4.14 -9.12
N LEU A 159 15.10 -4.98 -8.08
CA LEU A 159 16.29 -5.56 -7.47
C LEU A 159 17.12 -6.40 -8.46
N SER A 160 16.46 -7.10 -9.37
CA SER A 160 17.15 -7.89 -10.40
C SER A 160 17.90 -7.05 -11.43
N LYS A 161 17.57 -5.77 -11.56
CA LYS A 161 18.24 -4.82 -12.48
C LYS A 161 19.40 -4.07 -11.84
N LEU A 162 19.56 -4.17 -10.52
CA LEU A 162 20.66 -3.51 -9.80
C LEU A 162 21.84 -4.45 -9.66
N ASP A 163 23.04 -3.92 -9.93
CA ASP A 163 24.29 -4.67 -9.79
C ASP A 163 24.78 -4.72 -8.33
#